data_5b6123fea86cbcb5ee96300b2c13882c
#
_entry.id   5b6123fea86cbcb5ee96300b2c13882c
#
_cell.length_a   1.000
_cell.length_b   1.000
_cell.length_c   1.000
_cell.angle_alpha   90.00
_cell.angle_beta   90.00
_cell.angle_gamma   90.00
#
_symmetry.space_group_name_H-M   'P 1'
#
loop_
_entity.id
_entity.type
_entity.pdbx_description
1 polymer ?
#
loop_
_entity_poly.entity_id
_entity_poly.type
_entity_poly.pdbx_seq_one_letter_code
_entity_poly.pdbx_strand_id
1 'polypeptide(L)'
;MFSGFYIFAAQNQILISMCGIVGYIGQKKAYPILIKGLKRLEYRGYDSAGVALISDNRQLNVYKTKGKVSELETFVTQKDISGNIGIAHTRWATHGEPCSAN
;
A
#
# COMPACT_ATOMS: atom_id res chain seq x y z
N MET A 1 -3.82 -21.95 -2.23
CA MET A 1 -3.27 -21.17 -2.33
C MET A 1 -3.58 -20.00 -1.94
N PHE A 2 -2.97 -19.22 -1.54
CA PHE A 2 -3.23 -18.04 -1.13
C PHE A 2 -3.00 -17.12 -2.13
N SER A 3 -3.82 -16.98 -3.09
CA SER A 3 -3.67 -16.00 -4.02
C SER A 3 -3.54 -14.70 -3.43
N GLY A 4 -2.65 -13.92 -3.70
CA GLY A 4 -2.57 -12.57 -3.20
C GLY A 4 -1.87 -12.42 -1.87
N PHE A 5 -1.29 -13.47 -1.36
CA PHE A 5 -0.60 -13.34 -0.10
C PHE A 5 0.89 -13.52 -0.31
N TYR A 6 1.67 -12.60 0.22
CA TYR A 6 3.09 -12.62 0.02
C TYR A 6 3.79 -11.99 1.22
N ILE A 7 4.79 -12.64 1.75
CA ILE A 7 5.59 -12.11 2.81
C ILE A 7 7.05 -12.26 2.43
N PHE A 8 7.78 -11.18 2.50
CA PHE A 8 9.21 -11.20 2.25
C PHE A 8 9.90 -10.65 3.48
N ALA A 9 10.83 -11.37 4.04
CA ALA A 9 11.56 -10.92 5.21
C ALA A 9 13.03 -11.20 5.01
N ALA A 10 13.85 -10.18 5.08
CA ALA A 10 15.30 -10.32 4.92
C ALA A 10 15.99 -9.05 5.34
N GLN A 11 17.16 -9.17 5.92
CA GLN A 11 18.00 -8.01 6.21
C GLN A 11 17.27 -6.92 6.96
N ASN A 12 16.57 -7.28 8.00
CA ASN A 12 15.87 -6.32 8.85
C ASN A 12 14.74 -5.61 8.14
N GLN A 13 14.09 -6.26 7.22
CA GLN A 13 12.91 -5.67 6.61
C GLN A 13 11.85 -6.74 6.38
N ILE A 14 10.63 -6.33 6.38
CA ILE A 14 9.49 -7.19 6.14
C ILE A 14 8.57 -6.51 5.16
N LEU A 15 8.17 -7.23 4.13
CA LEU A 15 7.21 -6.75 3.16
C LEU A 15 6.08 -7.77 3.12
N ILE A 16 4.85 -7.29 3.28
CA ILE A 16 3.68 -8.14 3.24
C ILE A 16 2.72 -7.62 2.20
N SER A 17 2.17 -8.51 1.39
CA SER A 17 1.18 -8.13 0.40
C SER A 17 0.10 -9.18 0.37
N MET A 18 -1.15 -8.78 0.56
CA MET A 18 -2.26 -9.71 0.43
C MET A 18 -3.55 -8.96 0.27
N CYS A 19 -4.41 -9.44 -0.63
CA CYS A 19 -5.78 -8.95 -0.70
C CYS A 19 -5.95 -7.45 -0.81
N GLY A 20 -5.11 -6.80 -1.54
CA GLY A 20 -5.24 -5.35 -1.68
C GLY A 20 -4.54 -4.57 -0.59
N ILE A 21 -3.75 -5.22 0.24
CA ILE A 21 -3.01 -4.56 1.30
C ILE A 21 -1.53 -4.86 1.13
N VAL A 22 -0.71 -3.81 1.27
CA VAL A 22 0.74 -3.95 1.22
C VAL A 22 1.29 -3.30 2.48
N GLY A 23 2.18 -3.96 3.18
CA GLY A 23 2.81 -3.39 4.36
C GLY A 23 4.32 -3.51 4.28
N TYR A 24 5.02 -2.54 4.80
CA TYR A 24 6.48 -2.55 4.77
C TYR A 24 7.06 -1.96 6.05
N ILE A 25 8.10 -2.60 6.57
CA ILE A 25 8.89 -2.03 7.62
C ILE A 25 10.32 -2.47 7.34
N GLY A 26 11.25 -1.54 7.34
CA GLY A 26 12.64 -1.87 7.02
C GLY A 26 13.50 -0.65 7.00
N GLN A 27 14.56 -0.70 6.21
CA GLN A 27 15.53 0.37 6.19
C GLN A 27 15.37 1.30 5.01
N LYS A 28 14.52 0.96 4.05
CA LYS A 28 14.33 1.79 2.89
C LYS A 28 13.09 2.63 3.06
N LYS A 29 12.92 3.63 2.21
CA LYS A 29 11.70 4.42 2.28
C LYS A 29 10.53 3.54 1.92
N ALA A 30 9.49 3.61 2.73
CA ALA A 30 8.34 2.74 2.56
C ALA A 30 7.47 3.14 1.36
N TYR A 31 7.29 4.44 1.13
CA TYR A 31 6.34 4.88 0.11
C TYR A 31 6.59 4.28 -1.27
N PRO A 32 7.80 4.32 -1.84
CA PRO A 32 7.98 3.75 -3.18
C PRO A 32 7.69 2.25 -3.22
N ILE A 33 8.02 1.55 -2.14
CA ILE A 33 7.80 0.11 -2.09
C ILE A 33 6.30 -0.18 -2.02
N LEU A 34 5.58 0.60 -1.22
CA LEU A 34 4.14 0.41 -1.06
C LEU A 34 3.40 0.72 -2.36
N ILE A 35 3.78 1.79 -3.04
CA ILE A 35 3.12 2.16 -4.29
C ILE A 35 3.38 1.11 -5.36
N LYS A 36 4.60 0.59 -5.40
CA LYS A 36 4.90 -0.45 -6.38
C LYS A 36 4.06 -1.69 -6.10
N GLY A 37 3.87 -2.02 -4.84
CA GLY A 37 3.03 -3.14 -4.48
C GLY A 37 1.57 -2.91 -4.86
N LEU A 38 1.06 -1.70 -4.65
CA LEU A 38 -0.31 -1.41 -5.04
C LEU A 38 -0.49 -1.51 -6.54
N LYS A 39 0.49 -1.07 -7.32
CA LYS A 39 0.38 -1.15 -8.77
C LYS A 39 0.31 -2.59 -9.25
N ARG A 40 0.93 -3.51 -8.54
CA ARG A 40 0.82 -4.91 -8.91
C ARG A 40 -0.56 -5.46 -8.63
N LEU A 41 -1.30 -4.85 -7.73
CA LEU A 41 -2.64 -5.28 -7.41
C LEU A 41 -3.67 -4.59 -8.28
N GLU A 42 -3.22 -3.68 -9.15
CA GLU A 42 -4.11 -2.86 -9.92
C GLU A 42 -4.53 -3.53 -11.21
N TYR A 43 -4.97 -4.74 -11.16
CA TYR A 43 -5.38 -5.42 -12.36
C TYR A 43 -6.88 -5.63 -12.44
N ARG A 44 -7.62 -5.16 -11.45
CA ARG A 44 -9.06 -5.19 -11.51
C ARG A 44 -9.55 -3.81 -11.18
N GLY A 45 -10.77 -3.55 -11.40
CA GLY A 45 -11.29 -2.25 -11.04
C GLY A 45 -11.34 -2.08 -9.55
N TYR A 46 -10.98 -0.91 -9.06
CA TYR A 46 -11.14 -0.59 -7.66
C TYR A 46 -11.48 0.88 -7.56
N ASP A 47 -12.03 1.31 -6.44
CA ASP A 47 -12.57 2.64 -6.34
C ASP A 47 -11.75 3.58 -5.45
N SER A 48 -10.76 3.08 -4.77
CA SER A 48 -9.95 3.98 -3.94
C SER A 48 -8.61 3.34 -3.61
N ALA A 49 -7.67 4.18 -3.25
CA ALA A 49 -6.35 3.74 -2.82
C ALA A 49 -5.90 4.61 -1.67
N GLY A 50 -5.10 4.08 -0.78
CA GLY A 50 -4.62 4.85 0.35
C GLY A 50 -3.29 4.34 0.84
N VAL A 51 -2.59 5.22 1.56
CA VAL A 51 -1.32 4.87 2.16
C VAL A 51 -1.24 5.55 3.53
N ALA A 52 -0.68 4.85 4.49
CA ALA A 52 -0.41 5.40 5.81
C ALA A 52 1.06 5.16 6.11
N LEU A 53 1.73 6.21 6.50
CA LEU A 53 3.17 6.16 6.74
C LEU A 53 3.48 6.73 8.11
N ILE A 54 4.51 6.18 8.76
CA ILE A 54 5.07 6.81 9.95
C ILE A 54 6.27 7.60 9.44
N SER A 55 6.15 8.91 9.47
CA SER A 55 7.18 9.77 8.88
C SER A 55 8.46 9.76 9.68
N ASP A 56 9.47 10.41 9.14
CA ASP A 56 10.76 10.53 9.84
C ASP A 56 10.59 11.29 11.14
N ASN A 57 9.56 12.12 11.25
CA ASN A 57 9.28 12.85 12.48
C ASN A 57 8.37 12.06 13.40
N ARG A 58 8.16 10.79 13.09
CA ARG A 58 7.34 9.90 13.92
C ARG A 58 5.88 10.31 13.97
N GLN A 59 5.40 10.91 12.90
CA GLN A 59 4.00 11.26 12.81
C GLN A 59 3.30 10.36 11.82
N LEU A 60 2.06 10.03 12.09
CA LEU A 60 1.29 9.19 11.19
C LEU A 60 0.67 10.08 10.12
N ASN A 61 0.99 9.81 8.89
CA ASN A 61 0.43 10.53 7.76
C ASN A 61 -0.40 9.56 6.93
N VAL A 62 -1.66 9.90 6.71
CA VAL A 62 -2.58 9.05 5.98
C VAL A 62 -3.10 9.81 4.78
N TYR A 63 -2.98 9.22 3.61
CA TYR A 63 -3.44 9.84 2.37
C TYR A 63 -4.34 8.86 1.63
N LYS A 64 -5.52 9.31 1.21
CA LYS A 64 -6.46 8.47 0.50
C LYS A 64 -7.03 9.22 -0.67
N THR A 65 -7.28 8.51 -1.76
CA THR A 65 -7.94 9.10 -2.91
C THR A 65 -8.89 8.10 -3.52
N LYS A 66 -9.85 8.59 -4.27
CA LYS A 66 -10.66 7.73 -5.08
C LYS A 66 -9.89 7.49 -6.37
N GLY A 67 -10.15 6.39 -7.01
CA GLY A 67 -9.56 6.11 -8.31
C GLY A 67 -8.31 5.27 -8.22
N LYS A 68 -7.51 5.37 -9.26
CA LYS A 68 -6.36 4.50 -9.40
C LYS A 68 -5.19 4.94 -8.54
N VAL A 69 -4.20 4.07 -8.43
CA VAL A 69 -2.99 4.40 -7.68
C VAL A 69 -2.33 5.66 -8.23
N SER A 70 -2.42 5.90 -9.53
CA SER A 70 -1.84 7.12 -10.10
C SER A 70 -2.50 8.37 -9.54
N GLU A 71 -3.76 8.30 -9.15
CA GLU A 71 -4.43 9.44 -8.53
C GLU A 71 -3.83 9.69 -7.16
N LEU A 72 -3.52 8.62 -6.43
CA LEU A 72 -2.89 8.77 -5.13
C LEU A 72 -1.50 9.37 -5.30
N GLU A 73 -0.76 8.93 -6.30
CA GLU A 73 0.57 9.49 -6.53
C GLU A 73 0.50 10.98 -6.80
N THR A 74 -0.47 11.40 -7.57
CA THR A 74 -0.63 12.82 -7.85
C THR A 74 -1.00 13.58 -6.58
N PHE A 75 -1.90 13.01 -5.79
CA PHE A 75 -2.36 13.68 -4.58
C PHE A 75 -1.23 13.92 -3.59
N VAL A 76 -0.27 13.02 -3.47
CA VAL A 76 0.79 13.16 -2.48
C VAL A 76 2.03 13.87 -2.99
N THR A 77 1.98 14.43 -4.19
CA THR A 77 3.15 15.04 -4.81
C THR A 77 3.89 16.01 -3.92
N GLN A 78 3.17 16.79 -3.14
CA GLN A 78 3.83 17.75 -2.26
C GLN A 78 3.58 17.45 -0.79
N LYS A 79 3.28 16.20 -0.48
CA LYS A 79 3.02 15.81 0.89
C LYS A 79 4.23 15.08 1.47
N ASP A 80 4.25 14.94 2.78
CA ASP A 80 5.32 14.24 3.44
C ASP A 80 5.10 12.73 3.29
N ILE A 81 5.91 12.09 2.47
CA ILE A 81 5.84 10.66 2.27
C ILE A 81 7.11 9.99 2.79
N SER A 82 7.73 10.59 3.78
CA SER A 82 8.93 10.02 4.37
C SER A 82 8.59 8.86 5.28
N GLY A 83 9.62 8.17 5.71
CA GLY A 83 9.47 7.09 6.66
C GLY A 83 9.76 5.73 6.07
N ASN A 84 10.05 4.78 6.95
CA ASN A 84 10.39 3.44 6.52
C ASN A 84 9.40 2.41 7.05
N ILE A 85 8.24 2.85 7.49
CA ILE A 85 7.19 1.99 7.97
C ILE A 85 5.89 2.49 7.39
N GLY A 86 5.11 1.60 6.80
CA GLY A 86 3.81 2.01 6.31
C GLY A 86 2.98 0.87 5.77
N ILE A 87 1.73 1.18 5.49
CA ILE A 87 0.84 0.25 4.81
C ILE A 87 0.08 1.00 3.74
N ALA A 88 -0.38 0.26 2.76
CA ALA A 88 -1.17 0.82 1.69
C ALA A 88 -2.26 -0.15 1.32
N HIS A 89 -3.34 0.34 0.72
CA HIS A 89 -4.41 -0.54 0.34
C HIS A 89 -5.17 -0.01 -0.86
N THR A 90 -5.84 -0.92 -1.54
CA THR A 90 -6.82 -0.56 -2.55
C THR A 90 -8.15 -1.15 -2.11
N ARG A 91 -9.23 -0.43 -2.40
CA ARG A 91 -10.54 -0.94 -2.12
C ARG A 91 -11.23 -1.21 -3.43
N TRP A 92 -11.87 -2.37 -3.53
CA TRP A 92 -12.48 -2.77 -4.79
C TRP A 92 -13.87 -2.21 -4.90
N ALA A 93 -14.20 -1.82 -6.09
CA ALA A 93 -15.53 -1.27 -6.32
C ALA A 93 -16.60 -2.31 -6.14
N THR A 94 -16.33 -3.55 -6.51
CA THR A 94 -17.32 -4.56 -6.31
C THR A 94 -17.02 -5.23 -5.06
N HIS A 95 -17.92 -5.22 -4.17
CA HIS A 95 -17.64 -5.79 -2.99
C HIS A 95 -17.26 -7.14 -3.11
N GLY A 96 -16.69 -7.64 -2.56
CA GLY A 96 -16.39 -8.83 -2.54
C GLY A 96 -15.39 -9.49 -2.90
N GLU A 97 -15.09 -9.47 -3.00
CA GLU A 97 -14.50 -10.02 -3.27
C GLU A 97 -13.39 -10.62 -3.38
N PRO A 98 -12.47 -10.25 -3.79
CA PRO A 98 -11.31 -10.91 -4.12
C PRO A 98 -10.65 -11.63 -3.07
N CYS A 99 -10.82 -11.25 -1.92
CA CYS A 99 -10.22 -11.91 -0.81
C CYS A 99 -11.19 -12.64 -0.05
N SER A 100 -12.14 -13.10 -0.70
CA SER A 100 -13.18 -13.70 -0.02
C SER A 100 -12.75 -14.81 0.74
N ALA A 101 -11.69 -15.29 0.49
CA ALA A 101 -11.32 -16.31 1.30
C ALA A 101 -11.21 -15.87 2.60
N ASN A 102 -11.16 -14.74 2.73
CA ASN A 102 -11.01 -14.28 3.97
C ASN A 102 -12.02 -14.64 4.70
#